data_bd76b8bb1435a4aec8e0ec58e98caf54
#
_entry.id   bd76b8bb1435a4aec8e0ec58e98caf54
#
_cell.length_a   1.000
_cell.length_b   1.000
_cell.length_c   1.000
_cell.angle_alpha   90.00
_cell.angle_beta   90.00
_cell.angle_gamma   90.00
#
_symmetry.space_group_name_H-M   'P 1'
#
loop_
_entity.id
_entity.type
_entity.pdbx_description
1 polymer ?
#
loop_
_entity_poly.entity_id
_entity_poly.type
_entity_poly.pdbx_seq_one_letter_code
_entity_poly.pdbx_strand_id
1 'polypeptide(L)'
;MERMVLSDICDLIVDCPHSTAKDEGVGYPLVRTPNIGKGRLLLDGVHRVSEIVYNVRNERAVPQVDDIILAREAPVGNAAIITQGQNVCLGQRVVLIRANESIVDPKYLIYKLLSEDVQYRLKNCANGAVVAHLNMTDIRNLEIDLPELNIQHRIANILTNLDDKIELNNRINHNLS
;
A
#
# COMPACT_ATOMS: atom_id res chain seq x y z
N MET A 1 13.78 -3.90 -20.25
CA MET A 1 12.88 -4.13 -19.10
C MET A 1 12.97 -5.60 -18.75
N GLU A 2 13.23 -5.89 -17.50
CA GLU A 2 13.23 -7.24 -16.95
C GLU A 2 11.89 -7.54 -16.29
N ARG A 3 11.38 -8.76 -16.45
CA ARG A 3 10.13 -9.18 -15.80
C ARG A 3 10.48 -10.06 -14.61
N MET A 4 10.05 -9.64 -13.43
CA MET A 4 10.30 -10.33 -12.16
C MET A 4 8.99 -10.50 -11.40
N VAL A 5 8.88 -11.49 -10.53
CA VAL A 5 7.73 -11.62 -9.64
C VAL A 5 7.93 -10.76 -8.40
N LEU A 6 6.81 -10.29 -7.84
CA LEU A 6 6.82 -9.35 -6.70
C LEU A 6 7.62 -9.88 -5.51
N SER A 7 7.58 -11.21 -5.25
CA SER A 7 8.35 -11.82 -4.17
C SER A 7 9.87 -11.69 -4.33
N ASP A 8 10.37 -11.61 -5.56
CA ASP A 8 11.81 -11.58 -5.82
C ASP A 8 12.39 -10.15 -5.72
N ILE A 9 11.53 -9.15 -5.74
CA ILE A 9 11.90 -7.73 -5.68
C ILE A 9 11.55 -7.07 -4.34
N CYS A 10 11.06 -7.85 -3.37
CA CYS A 10 10.66 -7.37 -2.06
C CYS A 10 11.35 -8.14 -0.93
N ASP A 11 11.81 -7.42 0.08
CA ASP A 11 12.36 -8.01 1.31
C ASP A 11 11.27 -8.63 2.18
N LEU A 12 10.03 -8.14 2.05
CA LEU A 12 8.92 -8.54 2.89
C LEU A 12 7.58 -8.43 2.15
N ILE A 13 6.77 -9.51 2.23
CA ILE A 13 5.34 -9.49 1.86
C ILE A 13 4.59 -10.23 2.97
N VAL A 14 3.91 -9.49 3.83
CA VAL A 14 3.26 -10.00 5.05
C VAL A 14 1.76 -9.73 5.04
N ASP A 15 1.01 -10.79 5.31
CA ASP A 15 -0.44 -10.73 5.48
C ASP A 15 -0.81 -10.09 6.84
N CYS A 16 -1.89 -9.33 6.84
CA CYS A 16 -2.43 -8.71 8.04
C CYS A 16 -2.93 -9.76 9.06
N PRO A 17 -3.11 -9.38 10.34
CA PRO A 17 -3.85 -10.18 11.28
C PRO A 17 -5.32 -10.37 10.84
N HIS A 18 -5.83 -11.62 10.89
CA HIS A 18 -7.20 -11.95 10.44
C HIS A 18 -8.29 -11.62 11.48
N SER A 19 -7.94 -10.91 12.55
CA SER A 19 -8.87 -10.48 13.60
C SER A 19 -9.31 -9.04 13.41
N THR A 20 -10.52 -8.71 13.81
CA THR A 20 -11.02 -7.34 13.85
C THR A 20 -10.55 -6.67 15.13
N ALA A 21 -9.93 -5.50 15.03
CA ALA A 21 -9.70 -4.64 16.18
C ALA A 21 -10.84 -3.63 16.31
N LYS A 22 -11.28 -3.38 17.55
CA LYS A 22 -12.29 -2.37 17.86
C LYS A 22 -11.67 -0.98 17.72
N ASP A 23 -12.47 -0.03 17.27
CA ASP A 23 -12.08 1.37 17.30
C ASP A 23 -12.12 1.87 18.75
N GLU A 24 -10.99 2.36 19.24
CA GLU A 24 -10.84 2.92 20.58
C GLU A 24 -10.86 4.47 20.56
N GLY A 25 -10.96 5.07 19.37
CA GLY A 25 -11.08 6.52 19.15
C GLY A 25 -9.78 7.31 19.34
N VAL A 26 -8.77 6.74 20.02
CA VAL A 26 -7.48 7.39 20.31
C VAL A 26 -6.30 6.45 20.05
N GLY A 27 -5.10 7.00 19.86
CA GLY A 27 -3.89 6.24 19.66
C GLY A 27 -3.48 6.09 18.19
N TYR A 28 -3.02 4.91 17.79
CA TYR A 28 -2.43 4.64 16.47
C TYR A 28 -3.47 4.37 15.41
N PRO A 29 -3.32 4.90 14.19
CA PRO A 29 -4.23 4.63 13.08
C PRO A 29 -4.24 3.14 12.70
N LEU A 30 -5.44 2.55 12.59
CA LEU A 30 -5.68 1.20 12.10
C LEU A 30 -6.06 1.22 10.64
N VAL A 31 -5.11 0.94 9.75
CA VAL A 31 -5.33 0.96 8.30
C VAL A 31 -6.10 -0.26 7.84
N ARG A 32 -7.30 -0.04 7.29
CA ARG A 32 -8.18 -1.02 6.67
C ARG A 32 -8.37 -0.66 5.20
N THR A 33 -9.02 -1.54 4.43
CA THR A 33 -9.26 -1.31 2.99
C THR A 33 -9.86 0.08 2.65
N PRO A 34 -10.81 0.65 3.41
CA PRO A 34 -11.31 2.00 3.11
C PRO A 34 -10.27 3.12 3.31
N ASN A 35 -9.20 2.83 4.06
CA ASN A 35 -8.14 3.80 4.33
C ASN A 35 -7.01 3.75 3.28
N ILE A 36 -7.14 2.88 2.27
CA ILE A 36 -6.14 2.75 1.20
C ILE A 36 -6.67 3.48 -0.02
N GLY A 37 -6.09 4.64 -0.29
CA GLY A 37 -6.36 5.40 -1.50
C GLY A 37 -5.56 4.86 -2.70
N LYS A 38 -5.43 5.67 -3.71
CA LYS A 38 -4.56 5.42 -4.86
C LYS A 38 -3.24 6.16 -4.63
N GLY A 39 -2.24 5.46 -4.10
CA GLY A 39 -0.93 5.98 -3.79
C GLY A 39 -0.76 6.49 -2.36
N ARG A 40 -1.81 6.91 -1.68
CA ARG A 40 -1.74 7.53 -0.33
C ARG A 40 -2.73 6.93 0.65
N LEU A 41 -2.39 6.94 1.94
CA LEU A 41 -3.29 6.57 3.02
C LEU A 41 -4.30 7.70 3.28
N LEU A 42 -5.56 7.31 3.51
CA LEU A 42 -6.66 8.19 3.89
C LEU A 42 -6.89 8.05 5.40
N LEU A 43 -6.25 8.92 6.18
CA LEU A 43 -6.23 8.81 7.64
C LEU A 43 -7.25 9.71 8.35
N ASP A 44 -8.02 10.52 7.62
CA ASP A 44 -9.11 11.30 8.18
C ASP A 44 -10.25 10.37 8.64
N GLY A 45 -10.64 10.47 9.92
CA GLY A 45 -11.65 9.60 10.51
C GLY A 45 -11.24 8.11 10.59
N VAL A 46 -9.96 7.79 10.45
CA VAL A 46 -9.45 6.42 10.59
C VAL A 46 -9.70 5.90 11.99
N HIS A 47 -10.06 4.61 12.11
CA HIS A 47 -10.12 3.94 13.41
C HIS A 47 -8.76 3.98 14.11
N ARG A 48 -8.78 4.14 15.42
CA ARG A 48 -7.57 4.22 16.24
C ARG A 48 -7.56 3.14 17.30
N VAL A 49 -6.36 2.70 17.65
CA VAL A 49 -6.14 1.63 18.64
C VAL A 49 -5.05 2.03 19.63
N SER A 50 -5.14 1.45 20.82
CA SER A 50 -4.11 1.62 21.87
C SER A 50 -2.75 1.06 21.44
N GLU A 51 -1.70 1.44 22.16
CA GLU A 51 -0.34 0.93 21.93
C GLU A 51 -0.26 -0.60 22.10
N ILE A 52 -1.02 -1.15 23.02
CA ILE A 52 -1.07 -2.61 23.22
C ILE A 52 -1.59 -3.30 21.96
N VAL A 53 -2.70 -2.82 21.41
CA VAL A 53 -3.28 -3.37 20.17
C VAL A 53 -2.36 -3.12 18.98
N TYR A 54 -1.74 -1.93 18.89
CA TYR A 54 -0.74 -1.60 17.86
C TYR A 54 0.40 -2.61 17.84
N ASN A 55 0.99 -2.90 19.01
CA ASN A 55 2.10 -3.84 19.13
C ASN A 55 1.69 -5.26 18.73
N VAL A 56 0.54 -5.75 19.20
CA VAL A 56 0.02 -7.08 18.83
C VAL A 56 -0.23 -7.17 17.31
N ARG A 57 -0.76 -6.12 16.70
CA ARG A 57 -1.05 -6.15 15.27
C ARG A 57 0.21 -6.08 14.40
N ASN A 58 1.28 -5.55 14.93
CA ASN A 58 2.56 -5.40 14.25
C ASN A 58 3.60 -6.48 14.61
N GLU A 59 3.20 -7.55 15.31
CA GLU A 59 4.11 -8.66 15.69
C GLU A 59 4.83 -9.29 14.50
N ARG A 60 4.16 -9.40 13.34
CA ARG A 60 4.76 -9.98 12.12
C ARG A 60 5.71 -9.03 11.43
N ALA A 61 5.38 -7.75 11.40
CA ALA A 61 6.19 -6.67 10.85
C ALA A 61 5.64 -5.32 11.29
N VAL A 62 6.51 -4.45 11.75
CA VAL A 62 6.17 -3.04 12.01
C VAL A 62 6.22 -2.31 10.68
N PRO A 63 5.11 -1.66 10.26
CA PRO A 63 5.10 -0.84 9.06
C PRO A 63 6.09 0.33 9.16
N GLN A 64 6.84 0.59 8.10
CA GLN A 64 7.88 1.61 8.01
C GLN A 64 7.59 2.59 6.89
N VAL A 65 8.29 3.71 6.88
CA VAL A 65 8.29 4.65 5.74
C VAL A 65 8.71 3.90 4.47
N ASP A 66 8.07 4.22 3.36
CA ASP A 66 8.24 3.60 2.06
C ASP A 66 7.72 2.14 1.94
N ASP A 67 7.18 1.54 3.01
CA ASP A 67 6.35 0.34 2.87
C ASP A 67 5.06 0.64 2.12
N ILE A 68 4.59 -0.33 1.35
CA ILE A 68 3.32 -0.24 0.61
C ILE A 68 2.28 -1.12 1.30
N ILE A 69 1.08 -0.58 1.49
CA ILE A 69 -0.09 -1.34 1.95
C ILE A 69 -1.01 -1.58 0.76
N LEU A 70 -1.25 -2.86 0.43
CA LEU A 70 -2.12 -3.31 -0.67
C LEU A 70 -3.43 -3.85 -0.13
N ALA A 71 -4.57 -3.40 -0.68
CA ALA A 71 -5.89 -3.93 -0.39
C ALA A 71 -6.12 -5.26 -1.12
N ARG A 72 -6.47 -6.31 -0.37
CA ARG A 72 -6.82 -7.63 -0.91
C ARG A 72 -8.28 -7.75 -1.34
N GLU A 73 -9.15 -6.90 -0.79
CA GLU A 73 -10.60 -6.90 -1.00
C GLU A 73 -11.15 -5.47 -0.98
N ALA A 74 -12.30 -5.27 -1.57
CA ALA A 74 -13.25 -4.17 -1.47
C ALA A 74 -12.65 -2.74 -1.26
N PRO A 75 -11.97 -2.16 -2.20
CA PRO A 75 -11.70 -2.63 -3.56
C PRO A 75 -10.35 -3.36 -3.67
N VAL A 76 -10.33 -4.43 -4.46
CA VAL A 76 -9.08 -5.14 -4.79
C VAL A 76 -8.10 -4.23 -5.53
N GLY A 77 -6.83 -4.29 -5.11
CA GLY A 77 -5.72 -3.66 -5.82
C GLY A 77 -5.45 -2.20 -5.46
N ASN A 78 -6.28 -1.55 -4.64
CA ASN A 78 -5.88 -0.25 -4.11
C ASN A 78 -4.59 -0.42 -3.30
N ALA A 79 -3.66 0.51 -3.50
CA ALA A 79 -2.37 0.48 -2.81
C ALA A 79 -1.98 1.90 -2.38
N ALA A 80 -1.31 2.00 -1.24
CA ALA A 80 -0.81 3.26 -0.70
C ALA A 80 0.58 3.07 -0.08
N ILE A 81 1.45 4.05 -0.25
CA ILE A 81 2.77 4.08 0.38
C ILE A 81 2.69 4.81 1.72
N ILE A 82 3.44 4.32 2.70
CA ILE A 82 3.56 4.95 4.02
C ILE A 82 4.56 6.09 3.92
N THR A 83 4.17 7.27 4.39
CA THR A 83 5.02 8.45 4.39
C THR A 83 5.52 8.82 5.78
N GLN A 84 6.47 9.75 5.85
CA GLN A 84 7.03 10.23 7.11
C GLN A 84 5.95 10.67 8.11
N GLY A 85 6.06 10.22 9.36
CA GLY A 85 5.12 10.55 10.44
C GLY A 85 3.88 9.67 10.51
N GLN A 86 3.71 8.72 9.61
CA GLN A 86 2.58 7.81 9.62
C GLN A 86 2.93 6.51 10.39
N ASN A 87 2.73 6.53 11.71
CA ASN A 87 2.87 5.34 12.54
C ASN A 87 1.55 4.57 12.57
N VAL A 88 1.40 3.60 11.68
CA VAL A 88 0.14 2.86 11.48
C VAL A 88 0.28 1.39 11.85
N CYS A 89 -0.85 0.72 12.10
CA CYS A 89 -0.91 -0.74 12.15
C CYS A 89 -1.94 -1.28 11.15
N LEU A 90 -1.76 -2.56 10.80
CA LEU A 90 -2.59 -3.19 9.79
C LEU A 90 -3.92 -3.67 10.37
N GLY A 91 -5.00 -3.26 9.72
CA GLY A 91 -6.32 -3.82 9.90
C GLY A 91 -6.47 -5.18 9.21
N GLN A 92 -7.70 -5.52 8.85
CA GLN A 92 -7.97 -6.73 8.07
C GLN A 92 -7.87 -6.47 6.57
N ARG A 93 -7.62 -7.56 5.79
CA ARG A 93 -7.73 -7.59 4.33
C ARG A 93 -6.73 -6.71 3.60
N VAL A 94 -5.60 -6.51 4.21
CA VAL A 94 -4.48 -5.73 3.66
C VAL A 94 -3.18 -6.53 3.75
N VAL A 95 -2.23 -6.21 2.89
CA VAL A 95 -0.89 -6.80 2.85
C VAL A 95 0.13 -5.69 2.95
N LEU A 96 1.16 -5.90 3.76
CA LEU A 96 2.34 -5.05 3.83
C LEU A 96 3.39 -5.56 2.87
N ILE A 97 3.93 -4.67 2.06
CA ILE A 97 4.96 -4.94 1.06
C ILE A 97 6.12 -3.98 1.33
N ARG A 98 7.32 -4.54 1.55
CA ARG A 98 8.57 -3.78 1.66
C ARG A 98 9.44 -4.10 0.47
N ALA A 99 9.75 -3.09 -0.32
CA ALA A 99 10.60 -3.20 -1.48
C ALA A 99 12.06 -3.53 -1.08
N ASN A 100 12.75 -4.34 -1.87
CA ASN A 100 14.19 -4.44 -1.81
C ASN A 100 14.77 -3.27 -2.63
N GLU A 101 15.24 -2.24 -1.94
CA GLU A 101 15.68 -0.99 -2.57
C GLU A 101 16.92 -1.16 -3.48
N SER A 102 17.62 -2.28 -3.38
CA SER A 102 18.70 -2.61 -4.33
C SER A 102 18.20 -3.07 -5.70
N ILE A 103 16.90 -3.40 -5.83
CA ILE A 103 16.26 -3.93 -7.04
C ILE A 103 15.15 -2.98 -7.52
N VAL A 104 14.32 -2.49 -6.62
CA VAL A 104 13.17 -1.66 -6.96
C VAL A 104 13.02 -0.47 -6.03
N ASP A 105 12.85 0.72 -6.62
CA ASP A 105 12.49 1.93 -5.91
C ASP A 105 11.05 1.81 -5.38
N PRO A 106 10.79 1.98 -4.06
CA PRO A 106 9.44 1.81 -3.49
C PRO A 106 8.43 2.82 -4.04
N LYS A 107 8.86 4.04 -4.41
CA LYS A 107 8.01 5.05 -5.05
C LYS A 107 7.70 4.67 -6.50
N TYR A 108 8.64 4.06 -7.22
CA TYR A 108 8.33 3.47 -8.52
C TYR A 108 7.35 2.31 -8.38
N LEU A 109 7.58 1.42 -7.40
CA LEU A 109 6.75 0.24 -7.20
C LEU A 109 5.28 0.60 -6.91
N ILE A 110 5.01 1.61 -6.08
CA ILE A 110 3.62 2.04 -5.82
C ILE A 110 2.93 2.50 -7.10
N TYR A 111 3.58 3.30 -7.95
CA TYR A 111 3.00 3.73 -9.23
C TYR A 111 2.83 2.55 -10.20
N LYS A 112 3.77 1.62 -10.21
CA LYS A 112 3.66 0.41 -11.03
C LYS A 112 2.50 -0.49 -10.58
N LEU A 113 2.31 -0.68 -9.28
CA LEU A 113 1.15 -1.41 -8.74
C LEU A 113 -0.18 -0.76 -9.10
N LEU A 114 -0.21 0.58 -9.22
CA LEU A 114 -1.40 1.33 -9.61
C LEU A 114 -1.58 1.49 -11.12
N SER A 115 -0.63 1.06 -11.95
CA SER A 115 -0.73 1.12 -13.40
C SER A 115 -1.83 0.20 -13.95
N GLU A 116 -2.42 0.56 -15.09
CA GLU A 116 -3.54 -0.18 -15.69
C GLU A 116 -3.24 -1.65 -15.92
N ASP A 117 -2.05 -1.97 -16.41
CA ASP A 117 -1.63 -3.34 -16.71
C ASP A 117 -1.53 -4.21 -15.44
N VAL A 118 -0.97 -3.68 -14.36
CA VAL A 118 -0.90 -4.40 -13.07
C VAL A 118 -2.27 -4.48 -12.41
N GLN A 119 -3.06 -3.41 -12.43
CA GLN A 119 -4.43 -3.42 -11.92
C GLN A 119 -5.33 -4.41 -12.67
N TYR A 120 -5.15 -4.56 -13.97
CA TYR A 120 -5.86 -5.57 -14.76
C TYR A 120 -5.48 -6.99 -14.32
N ARG A 121 -4.18 -7.27 -14.12
CA ARG A 121 -3.69 -8.58 -13.61
C ARG A 121 -4.23 -8.86 -12.21
N LEU A 122 -4.16 -7.92 -11.28
CA LEU A 122 -4.69 -8.07 -9.92
C LEU A 122 -6.19 -8.39 -9.93
N LYS A 123 -6.99 -7.71 -10.75
CA LYS A 123 -8.42 -7.97 -10.87
C LYS A 123 -8.73 -9.34 -11.46
N ASN A 124 -7.93 -9.80 -12.42
CA ASN A 124 -8.10 -11.12 -13.03
C ASN A 124 -7.68 -12.28 -12.11
N CYS A 125 -6.71 -12.04 -11.21
CA CYS A 125 -6.32 -13.01 -10.19
C CYS A 125 -7.30 -13.07 -9.01
N ALA A 126 -8.14 -12.04 -8.86
CA ALA A 126 -9.09 -11.99 -7.75
C ALA A 126 -10.20 -13.01 -7.90
N ASN A 127 -10.34 -13.90 -6.92
CA ASN A 127 -11.32 -14.97 -6.87
C ASN A 127 -12.48 -14.59 -5.95
N GLY A 128 -13.67 -15.10 -6.24
CA GLY A 128 -14.86 -14.96 -5.40
C GLY A 128 -16.08 -14.44 -6.17
N ALA A 129 -17.20 -15.18 -6.05
CA ALA A 129 -18.45 -14.86 -6.76
C ALA A 129 -19.20 -13.66 -6.14
N VAL A 130 -18.96 -13.35 -4.86
CA VAL A 130 -19.65 -12.29 -4.12
C VAL A 130 -18.68 -11.15 -3.74
N VAL A 131 -17.49 -11.49 -3.26
CA VAL A 131 -16.43 -10.51 -2.96
C VAL A 131 -15.14 -10.98 -3.60
N ALA A 132 -14.61 -10.19 -4.53
CA ALA A 132 -13.32 -10.46 -5.14
C ALA A 132 -12.21 -10.38 -4.09
N HIS A 133 -11.33 -11.39 -4.04
CA HIS A 133 -10.28 -11.54 -3.05
C HIS A 133 -8.97 -11.98 -3.68
N LEU A 134 -7.86 -11.34 -3.31
CA LEU A 134 -6.51 -11.72 -3.72
C LEU A 134 -5.90 -12.70 -2.71
N ASN A 135 -5.43 -13.86 -3.19
CA ASN A 135 -4.65 -14.77 -2.38
C ASN A 135 -3.20 -14.29 -2.24
N MET A 136 -2.53 -14.65 -1.15
CA MET A 136 -1.13 -14.29 -0.93
C MET A 136 -0.19 -14.85 -2.01
N THR A 137 -0.52 -16.02 -2.55
CA THR A 137 0.23 -16.64 -3.65
C THR A 137 0.13 -15.80 -4.92
N ASP A 138 -1.05 -15.30 -5.26
CA ASP A 138 -1.27 -14.46 -6.45
C ASP A 138 -0.51 -13.12 -6.32
N ILE A 139 -0.50 -12.55 -5.11
CA ILE A 139 0.25 -11.32 -4.83
C ILE A 139 1.76 -11.55 -4.97
N ARG A 140 2.31 -12.64 -4.39
CA ARG A 140 3.74 -12.95 -4.47
C ARG A 140 4.21 -13.24 -5.89
N ASN A 141 3.37 -13.89 -6.68
CA ASN A 141 3.67 -14.26 -8.06
C ASN A 141 3.26 -13.17 -9.08
N LEU A 142 2.83 -12.01 -8.62
CA LEU A 142 2.48 -10.91 -9.49
C LEU A 142 3.72 -10.46 -10.28
N GLU A 143 3.65 -10.57 -11.60
CA GLU A 143 4.73 -10.17 -12.49
C GLU A 143 4.80 -8.65 -12.62
N ILE A 144 6.00 -8.11 -12.43
CA ILE A 144 6.30 -6.68 -12.51
C ILE A 144 7.39 -6.48 -13.56
N ASP A 145 7.13 -5.63 -14.54
CA ASP A 145 8.11 -5.22 -15.53
C ASP A 145 8.94 -4.05 -14.95
N LEU A 146 10.25 -4.27 -14.79
CA LEU A 146 11.17 -3.30 -14.20
C LEU A 146 12.15 -2.76 -15.26
N PRO A 147 12.28 -1.45 -15.41
CA PRO A 147 13.44 -0.84 -16.04
C PRO A 147 14.65 -0.85 -15.08
N GLU A 148 15.82 -0.43 -15.54
CA GLU A 148 16.98 -0.22 -14.68
C GLU A 148 16.66 0.76 -13.53
N LEU A 149 17.28 0.57 -12.38
CA LEU A 149 16.99 1.30 -11.14
C LEU A 149 17.09 2.82 -11.30
N ASN A 150 18.07 3.32 -12.08
CA ASN A 150 18.20 4.75 -12.40
C ASN A 150 16.98 5.32 -13.16
N ILE A 151 16.35 4.50 -14.01
CA ILE A 151 15.14 4.88 -14.73
C ILE A 151 13.93 4.85 -13.79
N GLN A 152 13.86 3.86 -12.88
CA GLN A 152 12.83 3.80 -11.84
C GLN A 152 12.85 5.06 -10.98
N HIS A 153 14.00 5.47 -10.46
CA HIS A 153 14.16 6.71 -9.69
C HIS A 153 13.70 7.97 -10.47
N ARG A 154 14.02 8.06 -11.76
CA ARG A 154 13.58 9.19 -12.58
C ARG A 154 12.06 9.22 -12.75
N ILE A 155 11.43 8.07 -13.02
CA ILE A 155 9.97 7.97 -13.14
C ILE A 155 9.31 8.30 -11.80
N ALA A 156 9.78 7.70 -10.71
CA ALA A 156 9.29 7.93 -9.35
C ALA A 156 9.32 9.41 -8.99
N ASN A 157 10.45 10.10 -9.23
CA ASN A 157 10.60 11.53 -8.94
C ASN A 157 9.62 12.40 -9.73
N ILE A 158 9.39 12.11 -11.02
CA ILE A 158 8.44 12.88 -11.84
C ILE A 158 7.02 12.71 -11.28
N LEU A 159 6.60 11.46 -11.02
CA LEU A 159 5.25 11.16 -10.57
C LEU A 159 4.98 11.68 -9.15
N THR A 160 5.95 11.53 -8.24
CA THR A 160 5.84 12.06 -6.87
C THR A 160 5.71 13.59 -6.88
N ASN A 161 6.50 14.29 -7.70
CA ASN A 161 6.40 15.75 -7.81
C ASN A 161 5.04 16.20 -8.36
N LEU A 162 4.42 15.43 -9.26
CA LEU A 162 3.07 15.70 -9.75
C LEU A 162 2.03 15.49 -8.66
N ASP A 163 2.09 14.39 -7.93
CA ASP A 163 1.20 14.10 -6.81
C ASP A 163 1.29 15.13 -5.71
N ASP A 164 2.51 15.59 -5.37
CA ASP A 164 2.71 16.64 -4.36
C ASP A 164 2.10 17.97 -4.80
N LYS A 165 2.16 18.33 -6.09
CA LYS A 165 1.48 19.51 -6.63
C LYS A 165 -0.04 19.38 -6.57
N ILE A 166 -0.58 18.21 -6.90
CA ILE A 166 -2.02 17.94 -6.80
C ILE A 166 -2.47 18.08 -5.35
N GLU A 167 -1.74 17.50 -4.41
CA GLU A 167 -2.05 17.59 -2.98
C GLU A 167 -2.01 19.03 -2.47
N LEU A 168 -0.97 19.79 -2.85
CA LEU A 168 -0.85 21.21 -2.49
C LEU A 168 -2.05 22.01 -3.02
N ASN A 169 -2.43 21.80 -4.27
CA ASN A 169 -3.59 22.47 -4.87
C ASN A 169 -4.89 22.11 -4.15
N ASN A 170 -5.09 20.84 -3.77
CA ASN A 170 -6.27 20.41 -3.03
C ASN A 170 -6.36 21.09 -1.65
N ARG A 171 -5.22 21.21 -0.94
CA ARG A 171 -5.15 21.93 0.35
C ARG A 171 -5.45 23.41 0.19
N ILE A 172 -4.93 24.06 -0.85
CA ILE A 172 -5.24 25.46 -1.14
C ILE A 172 -6.73 25.64 -1.40
N ASN A 173 -7.32 24.83 -2.24
CA ASN A 173 -8.74 24.89 -2.56
C ASN A 173 -9.63 24.68 -1.33
N HIS A 174 -9.25 23.71 -0.47
CA HIS A 174 -10.00 23.46 0.79
C HIS A 174 -9.93 24.64 1.76
N ASN A 175 -8.82 25.37 1.79
CA ASN A 175 -8.67 26.54 2.65
C ASN A 175 -9.35 27.80 2.10
N LEU A 176 -9.77 27.80 0.83
CA LEU A 176 -10.45 28.89 0.17
C LEU A 176 -12.01 28.71 0.15
N SER A 177 -12.49 27.53 0.50
CA SER A 177 -13.93 27.17 0.60
C SER A 177 -14.42 27.27 2.04
#